data_53a21acf11c180f197b9b4a577fabae8
#
_entry.id   53a21acf11c180f197b9b4a577fabae8
#
_cell.length_a   1.000
_cell.length_b   1.000
_cell.length_c   1.000
_cell.angle_alpha   90.00
_cell.angle_beta   90.00
_cell.angle_gamma   90.00
#
_symmetry.space_group_name_H-M   'P 1'
#
loop_
_entity.id
_entity.type
_entity.pdbx_description
1 polymer ?
#
loop_
_entity_poly.entity_id
_entity_poly.type
_entity_poly.pdbx_seq_one_letter_code
_entity_poly.pdbx_strand_id
1 'polypeptide(L)'
;MIVPNLMPLSADFIPSILVYDDGVVKGFLHYGGDEVRRLYVEPVMQSQGIGAALLEYAIRELNGKRLWVLEKNPRAIAFYQQHAFRVTEERRLEEGTEEYLVRLERE
;
A
#
# COMPACT_ATOMS: atom_id res chain seq x y z
N MET A 1 -11.23 3.87 15.78
CA MET A 1 -12.06 3.51 14.63
C MET A 1 -12.02 2.01 14.38
N ILE A 2 -13.16 1.42 14.21
CA ILE A 2 -13.22 0.01 13.83
C ILE A 2 -13.04 -0.06 12.33
N VAL A 3 -12.17 -0.96 11.88
CA VAL A 3 -11.98 -1.19 10.46
C VAL A 3 -12.90 -2.33 10.07
N PRO A 4 -14.02 -2.03 9.40
CA PRO A 4 -14.95 -3.08 9.04
C PRO A 4 -14.43 -3.88 7.85
N ASN A 5 -14.65 -5.16 7.90
CA ASN A 5 -14.54 -6.03 6.74
C ASN A 5 -13.25 -5.92 5.92
N LEU A 6 -12.11 -5.86 6.61
CA LEU A 6 -10.84 -6.04 5.94
C LEU A 6 -10.66 -7.52 5.67
N MET A 7 -10.86 -7.92 4.44
CA MET A 7 -10.80 -9.32 4.05
C MET A 7 -9.84 -9.50 2.87
N PRO A 8 -8.98 -10.52 2.93
CA PRO A 8 -8.18 -10.83 1.76
C PRO A 8 -9.06 -11.44 0.67
N LEU A 9 -8.94 -10.88 -0.52
CA LEU A 9 -9.48 -11.49 -1.72
C LEU A 9 -8.30 -12.08 -2.47
N SER A 10 -8.18 -13.38 -2.44
CA SER A 10 -7.03 -14.01 -3.04
C SER A 10 -7.42 -15.23 -3.85
N ALA A 11 -6.67 -15.45 -4.91
CA ALA A 11 -6.63 -16.73 -5.60
C ALA A 11 -5.28 -17.36 -5.28
N ASP A 12 -5.23 -18.67 -5.32
CA ASP A 12 -4.06 -19.41 -4.85
C ASP A 12 -2.77 -19.10 -5.60
N PHE A 13 -2.87 -18.58 -6.79
CA PHE A 13 -1.73 -18.45 -7.71
C PHE A 13 -1.42 -17.01 -8.09
N ILE A 14 -2.08 -16.02 -7.49
CA ILE A 14 -1.86 -14.62 -7.81
C ILE A 14 -1.65 -13.82 -6.54
N PRO A 15 -1.07 -12.61 -6.66
CA PRO A 15 -0.96 -11.72 -5.52
C PRO A 15 -2.32 -11.47 -4.91
N SER A 16 -2.36 -11.35 -3.62
CA SER A 16 -3.61 -11.20 -2.89
C SER A 16 -4.03 -9.75 -2.81
N ILE A 17 -5.32 -9.54 -2.66
CA ILE A 17 -5.93 -8.23 -2.55
C ILE A 17 -6.67 -8.15 -1.23
N LEU A 18 -6.41 -7.07 -0.49
CA LEU A 18 -7.12 -6.73 0.73
C LEU A 18 -8.04 -5.57 0.41
N VAL A 19 -9.31 -5.67 0.76
CA VAL A 19 -10.26 -4.61 0.48
C VAL A 19 -10.78 -3.99 1.77
N TYR A 20 -11.11 -2.70 1.67
CA TYR A 20 -11.82 -2.00 2.73
C TYR A 20 -13.26 -1.85 2.26
N ASP A 21 -14.16 -2.56 2.94
CA ASP A 21 -15.56 -2.67 2.54
C ASP A 21 -16.47 -2.47 3.76
N ASP A 22 -17.29 -1.44 3.73
CA ASP A 22 -18.29 -1.20 4.77
C ASP A 22 -19.68 -1.13 4.15
N GLY A 23 -19.93 -1.96 3.14
CA GLY A 23 -21.13 -1.95 2.31
C GLY A 23 -20.80 -1.55 0.89
N VAL A 24 -19.73 -0.81 0.69
CA VAL A 24 -19.21 -0.40 -0.60
C VAL A 24 -17.69 -0.48 -0.50
N VAL A 25 -17.03 -1.00 -1.52
CA VAL A 25 -15.57 -1.04 -1.54
C VAL A 25 -15.03 0.38 -1.71
N LYS A 26 -14.26 0.83 -0.72
CA LYS A 26 -13.72 2.19 -0.69
C LYS A 26 -12.23 2.25 -0.95
N GLY A 27 -11.57 1.12 -0.95
CA GLY A 27 -10.15 1.06 -1.22
C GLY A 27 -9.66 -0.37 -1.23
N PHE A 28 -8.45 -0.56 -1.72
CA PHE A 28 -7.84 -1.88 -1.72
C PHE A 28 -6.33 -1.77 -1.61
N LEU A 29 -5.72 -2.85 -1.18
CA LEU A 29 -4.28 -2.99 -1.13
C LEU A 29 -3.92 -4.31 -1.81
N HIS A 30 -3.01 -4.23 -2.77
CA HIS A 30 -2.53 -5.38 -3.51
C HIS A 30 -1.16 -5.75 -2.94
N TYR A 31 -0.99 -6.99 -2.55
CA TYR A 31 0.25 -7.43 -1.92
C TYR A 31 0.71 -8.77 -2.49
N GLY A 32 1.98 -9.05 -2.28
CA GLY A 32 2.57 -10.33 -2.65
C GLY A 32 3.84 -10.52 -1.85
N GLY A 33 3.96 -11.66 -1.16
CA GLY A 33 5.06 -11.87 -0.24
C GLY A 33 5.07 -10.79 0.84
N ASP A 34 6.18 -10.12 1.02
CA ASP A 34 6.31 -9.03 1.98
C ASP A 34 6.22 -7.65 1.31
N GLU A 35 5.74 -7.61 0.08
CA GLU A 35 5.68 -6.38 -0.70
C GLU A 35 4.26 -5.85 -0.79
N VAL A 36 4.08 -4.56 -0.48
CA VAL A 36 2.85 -3.84 -0.78
C VAL A 36 3.02 -3.31 -2.20
N ARG A 37 2.24 -3.85 -3.13
CA ARG A 37 2.39 -3.53 -4.56
C ARG A 37 1.56 -2.36 -5.00
N ARG A 38 0.40 -2.18 -4.42
CA ARG A 38 -0.49 -1.08 -4.76
C ARG A 38 -1.43 -0.79 -3.59
N LEU A 39 -1.65 0.47 -3.34
CA LEU A 39 -2.62 0.93 -2.37
C LEU A 39 -3.50 1.97 -3.06
N TYR A 40 -4.79 1.74 -3.08
CA TYR A 40 -5.74 2.64 -3.71
C TYR A 40 -6.88 2.95 -2.75
N VAL A 41 -7.25 4.22 -2.68
CA VAL A 41 -8.42 4.66 -1.94
C VAL A 41 -9.24 5.54 -2.87
N GLU A 42 -10.54 5.30 -2.91
CA GLU A 42 -11.47 6.11 -3.69
C GLU A 42 -11.22 7.59 -3.40
N PRO A 43 -11.04 8.45 -4.43
CA PRO A 43 -10.66 9.85 -4.20
C PRO A 43 -11.56 10.60 -3.21
N VAL A 44 -12.88 10.38 -3.28
CA VAL A 44 -13.81 11.05 -2.35
C VAL A 44 -13.69 10.54 -0.93
N MET A 45 -13.01 9.43 -0.73
CA MET A 45 -12.83 8.80 0.59
C MET A 45 -11.41 9.00 1.14
N GLN A 46 -10.55 9.69 0.43
CA GLN A 46 -9.21 9.95 0.91
C GLN A 46 -9.26 10.87 2.13
N SER A 47 -8.23 10.77 2.97
CA SER A 47 -8.13 11.53 4.21
C SER A 47 -9.09 11.08 5.32
N GLN A 48 -9.72 9.91 5.16
CA GLN A 48 -10.59 9.34 6.17
C GLN A 48 -9.93 8.16 6.91
N GLY A 49 -8.64 7.98 6.73
CA GLY A 49 -7.91 6.92 7.41
C GLY A 49 -8.04 5.54 6.77
N ILE A 50 -8.65 5.44 5.60
CA ILE A 50 -8.82 4.15 4.92
C ILE A 50 -7.48 3.59 4.46
N GLY A 51 -6.64 4.44 3.84
CA GLY A 51 -5.31 4.02 3.41
C GLY A 51 -4.46 3.57 4.58
N ALA A 52 -4.52 4.30 5.68
CA ALA A 52 -3.79 3.93 6.90
C ALA A 52 -4.28 2.60 7.46
N ALA A 53 -5.60 2.38 7.46
CA ALA A 53 -6.18 1.13 7.94
C ALA A 53 -5.72 -0.07 7.10
N LEU A 54 -5.73 0.09 5.78
CA LEU A 54 -5.28 -0.96 4.86
C LEU A 54 -3.79 -1.24 5.07
N LEU A 55 -2.97 -0.20 5.13
CA LEU A 55 -1.54 -0.36 5.30
C LEU A 55 -1.19 -0.98 6.64
N GLU A 56 -1.83 -0.54 7.72
CA GLU A 56 -1.58 -1.09 9.05
C GLU A 56 -1.97 -2.56 9.14
N TYR A 57 -3.05 -2.95 8.50
CA TYR A 57 -3.42 -4.36 8.43
C TYR A 57 -2.35 -5.17 7.69
N ALA A 58 -1.88 -4.65 6.55
CA ALA A 58 -0.86 -5.33 5.77
C ALA A 58 0.44 -5.50 6.58
N ILE A 59 0.83 -4.47 7.32
CA ILE A 59 2.02 -4.52 8.15
C ILE A 59 1.85 -5.57 9.25
N ARG A 60 0.73 -5.54 9.94
CA ARG A 60 0.51 -6.34 11.14
C ARG A 60 0.19 -7.80 10.82
N GLU A 61 -0.63 -8.04 9.80
CA GLU A 61 -1.18 -9.35 9.52
C GLU A 61 -0.58 -10.02 8.29
N LEU A 62 -0.04 -9.26 7.36
CA LEU A 62 0.47 -9.76 6.09
C LEU A 62 1.97 -9.57 5.94
N ASN A 63 2.63 -9.08 6.98
CA ASN A 63 4.08 -8.90 6.99
C ASN A 63 4.58 -7.96 5.89
N GLY A 64 3.80 -6.91 5.59
CA GLY A 64 4.17 -5.92 4.59
C GLY A 64 5.37 -5.10 5.02
N LYS A 65 6.49 -5.22 4.32
CA LYS A 65 7.75 -4.58 4.71
C LYS A 65 8.38 -3.75 3.62
N ARG A 66 7.94 -3.89 2.39
CA ARG A 66 8.61 -3.28 1.23
C ARG A 66 7.59 -2.72 0.26
N LEU A 67 7.96 -1.64 -0.39
CA LEU A 67 7.15 -1.08 -1.46
C LEU A 67 7.99 -0.22 -2.37
N TRP A 68 7.46 0.05 -3.55
CA TRP A 68 8.01 0.99 -4.50
C TRP A 68 7.04 2.15 -4.63
N VAL A 69 7.56 3.36 -4.71
CA VAL A 69 6.75 4.56 -4.86
C VAL A 69 7.45 5.51 -5.82
N LEU A 70 6.66 6.29 -6.55
CA LEU A 70 7.24 7.29 -7.46
C LEU A 70 8.08 8.30 -6.67
N GLU A 71 9.32 8.48 -7.11
CA GLU A 71 10.26 9.39 -6.46
C GLU A 71 9.71 10.80 -6.39
N LYS A 72 8.96 11.21 -7.40
CA LYS A 72 8.41 12.55 -7.46
C LYS A 72 7.04 12.68 -6.78
N ASN A 73 6.67 11.73 -5.93
CA ASN A 73 5.43 11.80 -5.17
C ASN A 73 5.75 11.95 -3.68
N PRO A 74 6.14 13.16 -3.24
CA PRO A 74 6.54 13.37 -1.84
C PRO A 74 5.41 13.13 -0.86
N ARG A 75 4.16 13.32 -1.29
CA ARG A 75 3.01 13.09 -0.42
C ARG A 75 2.86 11.61 -0.07
N ALA A 76 3.02 10.74 -1.06
CA ALA A 76 2.97 9.30 -0.81
C ALA A 76 4.15 8.86 0.05
N ILE A 77 5.34 9.37 -0.24
CA ILE A 77 6.53 9.06 0.55
C ILE A 77 6.31 9.45 2.01
N ALA A 78 5.80 10.65 2.25
CA ALA A 78 5.53 11.11 3.61
C ALA A 78 4.50 10.23 4.32
N PHE A 79 3.48 9.80 3.60
CA PHE A 79 2.47 8.89 4.15
C PHE A 79 3.11 7.59 4.64
N TYR A 80 3.95 6.98 3.81
CA TYR A 80 4.61 5.74 4.20
C TYR A 80 5.60 5.95 5.33
N GLN A 81 6.30 7.10 5.35
CA GLN A 81 7.21 7.41 6.44
C GLN A 81 6.49 7.53 7.79
N GLN A 82 5.25 7.98 7.77
CA GLN A 82 4.43 8.03 8.99
C GLN A 82 4.12 6.63 9.53
N HIS A 83 4.27 5.61 8.71
CA HIS A 83 4.05 4.22 9.08
C HIS A 83 5.37 3.45 9.21
N ALA A 84 6.44 4.16 9.53
CA ALA A 84 7.75 3.61 9.83
C ALA A 84 8.50 3.03 8.64
N PHE A 85 8.07 3.34 7.42
CA PHE A 85 8.87 3.04 6.24
C PHE A 85 9.98 4.08 6.10
N ARG A 86 11.11 3.65 5.59
CA ARG A 86 12.22 4.56 5.30
C ARG A 86 12.61 4.43 3.83
N VAL A 87 13.03 5.53 3.25
CA VAL A 87 13.51 5.56 1.87
C VAL A 87 14.88 4.89 1.83
N THR A 88 15.06 3.96 0.90
CA THR A 88 16.34 3.32 0.67
C THR A 88 17.04 3.95 -0.53
N GLU A 89 18.24 3.49 -0.84
CA GLU A 89 18.98 3.97 -1.99
C GLU A 89 18.60 3.28 -3.29
N GLU A 90 17.72 2.28 -3.21
CA GLU A 90 17.30 1.55 -4.39
C GLU A 90 16.32 2.38 -5.23
N ARG A 91 16.63 2.48 -6.51
CA ARG A 91 15.79 3.16 -7.49
C ARG A 91 15.70 2.31 -8.74
N ARG A 92 14.61 2.43 -9.43
CA ARG A 92 14.47 1.82 -10.76
C ARG A 92 13.50 2.64 -11.59
N LEU A 93 13.64 2.55 -12.92
CA LEU A 93 12.65 3.15 -13.80
C LEU A 93 11.34 2.36 -13.72
N GLU A 94 10.23 3.08 -13.69
CA GLU A 94 8.95 2.44 -13.86
C GLU A 94 8.80 2.03 -15.31
N GLU A 95 8.49 0.77 -15.55
CA GLU A 95 8.41 0.22 -16.89
C GLU A 95 7.48 1.03 -17.78
N GLY A 96 7.96 1.37 -18.98
CA GLY A 96 7.17 2.12 -19.94
C GLY A 96 7.14 3.62 -19.71
N THR A 97 7.93 4.13 -18.77
CA THR A 97 7.97 5.56 -18.45
C THR A 97 9.40 6.06 -18.31
N GLU A 98 9.52 7.37 -18.10
CA GLU A 98 10.79 7.99 -17.72
C GLU A 98 10.83 8.34 -16.23
N GLU A 99 9.90 7.78 -15.47
CA GLU A 99 9.76 8.05 -14.06
C GLU A 99 10.55 7.06 -13.22
N TYR A 100 11.14 7.54 -12.12
CA TYR A 100 11.85 6.66 -11.21
C TYR A 100 10.98 6.28 -10.03
N LEU A 101 11.15 5.03 -9.60
CA LEU A 101 10.59 4.53 -8.36
C LEU A 101 11.71 4.45 -7.34
N VAL A 102 11.40 4.73 -6.09
CA VAL A 102 12.29 4.50 -4.97
C VAL A 102 11.70 3.41 -4.10
N ARG A 103 12.58 2.62 -3.50
CA ARG A 103 12.16 1.55 -2.61
C ARG A 103 12.10 2.06 -1.19
N LEU A 104 11.00 1.74 -0.52
CA LEU A 104 10.84 2.00 0.90
C LEU A 104 10.75 0.67 1.63
N GLU A 105 11.33 0.62 2.83
CA GLU A 105 11.34 -0.59 3.65
C GLU A 105 11.10 -0.25 5.10
N ARG A 106 10.55 -1.22 5.82
CA ARG A 106 10.44 -1.16 7.28
C ARG A 106 10.82 -2.51 7.87
N GLU A 107 11.10 -2.50 9.15
CA GLU A 107 11.39 -3.72 9.90
C GLU A 107 10.13 -4.49 10.29
#